data_9ee6fc3b3d1d285b63cbbfb08328860c
#
_entry.id   9ee6fc3b3d1d285b63cbbfb08328860c
#
_cell.length_a   1.000
_cell.length_b   1.000
_cell.length_c   1.000
_cell.angle_alpha   90.00
_cell.angle_beta   90.00
_cell.angle_gamma   90.00
#
_symmetry.space_group_name_H-M   'P 1'
#
loop_
_entity.id
_entity.type
_entity.pdbx_description
1 polymer ?
#
loop_
_entity_poly.entity_id
_entity_poly.type
_entity_poly.pdbx_seq_one_letter_code
_entity_poly.pdbx_strand_id
1 'polypeptide(L)'
;QDVCATGVSVGIQTFGTGFSGGKTNRDMNCERIKLAKVLYDFGMKVGSVSLLCQDSRVFEAMINAGTPCPIDGKIGKDALALWTKYGHERPDYETYIKRIKKREKIDKKLNKIESKKLELHTK
;
A
#
# COMPACT_ATOMS: atom_id res chain seq x y z
N GLN A 1 -9.43 2.64 24.29
CA GLN A 1 -10.67 3.29 23.79
C GLN A 1 -10.63 3.57 22.29
N ASP A 2 -10.25 2.61 21.58
CA ASP A 2 -10.10 2.78 20.15
C ASP A 2 -11.23 2.04 19.45
N VAL A 3 -12.36 2.67 19.31
CA VAL A 3 -13.45 2.15 18.51
C VAL A 3 -13.22 2.53 17.05
N CYS A 4 -12.97 1.54 16.22
CA CYS A 4 -12.78 1.72 14.79
C CYS A 4 -14.09 1.94 14.01
N ALA A 5 -15.13 2.38 14.68
CA ALA A 5 -16.42 2.66 14.09
C ALA A 5 -16.74 4.14 14.21
N THR A 6 -17.04 4.78 13.09
CA THR A 6 -17.55 6.14 13.06
C THR A 6 -19.05 6.10 12.79
N GLY A 7 -19.85 6.66 13.71
CA GLY A 7 -21.27 6.83 13.50
C GLY A 7 -21.56 8.10 12.70
N VAL A 8 -22.21 7.97 11.56
CA VAL A 8 -22.79 9.10 10.85
C VAL A 8 -24.27 9.13 11.16
N SER A 9 -24.67 10.06 12.02
CA SER A 9 -26.10 10.32 12.26
C SER A 9 -26.60 11.37 11.29
N VAL A 10 -27.41 10.97 10.34
CA VAL A 10 -28.16 11.90 9.50
C VAL A 10 -29.53 12.09 10.15
N GLY A 11 -29.68 13.21 10.83
CA GLY A 11 -30.98 13.61 11.33
C GLY A 11 -31.77 14.31 10.23
N ILE A 12 -32.67 13.61 9.57
CA ILE A 12 -33.68 14.23 8.74
C ILE A 12 -34.92 14.42 9.63
N GLN A 13 -35.16 15.63 10.11
CA GLN A 13 -36.42 16.00 10.69
C GLN A 13 -37.37 16.44 9.56
N THR A 14 -38.05 15.49 8.99
CA THR A 14 -39.22 15.76 8.19
C THR A 14 -40.47 15.45 9.04
N PHE A 15 -41.45 16.31 8.92
CA PHE A 15 -42.73 16.32 9.62
C PHE A 15 -43.26 14.91 9.99
N GLY A 16 -43.29 14.60 11.28
CA GLY A 16 -44.11 13.54 11.86
C GLY A 16 -43.58 12.13 11.82
N THR A 17 -42.46 11.84 11.19
CA THR A 17 -41.83 10.53 11.22
C THR A 17 -40.34 10.67 11.54
N GLY A 18 -39.99 10.48 12.80
CA GLY A 18 -38.58 10.42 13.22
C GLY A 18 -37.90 9.15 12.70
N PHE A 19 -37.26 9.24 11.56
CA PHE A 19 -36.30 8.22 11.13
C PHE A 19 -34.94 8.56 11.69
N SER A 20 -34.52 7.89 12.75
CA SER A 20 -33.14 7.89 13.19
C SER A 20 -32.39 6.77 12.46
N GLY A 21 -31.89 7.05 11.25
CA GLY A 21 -31.03 6.14 10.51
C GLY A 21 -29.57 6.39 10.87
N GLY A 22 -29.04 5.67 11.85
CA GLY A 22 -27.62 5.63 12.15
C GLY A 22 -26.90 4.66 11.22
N LYS A 23 -26.03 5.15 10.34
CA LYS A 23 -25.11 4.29 9.58
C LYS A 23 -23.76 4.26 10.27
N THR A 24 -23.37 3.08 10.75
CA THR A 24 -22.05 2.87 11.33
C THR A 24 -21.08 2.47 10.21
N ASN A 25 -20.07 3.27 9.96
CA ASN A 25 -19.00 2.95 9.03
C ASN A 25 -17.82 2.35 9.83
N ARG A 26 -17.37 1.17 9.43
CA ARG A 26 -16.16 0.55 9.98
C ARG A 26 -14.93 1.15 9.32
N ASP A 27 -13.98 1.61 10.14
CA ASP A 27 -12.67 2.01 9.64
C ASP A 27 -11.76 0.77 9.57
N MET A 28 -11.56 0.25 8.37
CA MET A 28 -10.75 -0.93 8.12
C MET A 28 -9.28 -0.71 8.46
N ASN A 29 -8.77 0.50 8.29
CA ASN A 29 -7.38 0.82 8.67
C ASN A 29 -7.20 0.82 10.18
N CYS A 30 -8.14 1.38 10.92
CA CYS A 30 -8.13 1.36 12.37
C CYS A 30 -8.19 -0.07 12.90
N GLU A 31 -9.07 -0.91 12.36
CA GLU A 31 -9.17 -2.33 12.73
C GLU A 31 -7.86 -3.08 12.43
N ARG A 32 -7.25 -2.83 11.28
CA ARG A 32 -5.98 -3.45 10.89
C ARG A 32 -4.86 -3.11 11.87
N ILE A 33 -4.74 -1.86 12.27
CA ILE A 33 -3.73 -1.40 13.24
C ILE A 33 -3.93 -2.10 14.59
N LYS A 34 -5.16 -2.21 15.04
CA LYS A 34 -5.48 -2.91 16.29
C LYS A 34 -5.17 -4.39 16.24
N LEU A 35 -5.55 -5.06 15.16
CA LEU A 35 -5.25 -6.48 14.96
C LEU A 35 -3.73 -6.71 14.87
N ALA A 36 -3.01 -5.82 14.19
CA ALA A 36 -1.56 -5.89 14.12
C ALA A 36 -0.91 -5.76 15.50
N LYS A 37 -1.42 -4.86 16.34
CA LYS A 37 -0.96 -4.71 17.72
C LYS A 37 -1.20 -5.98 18.54
N VAL A 38 -2.37 -6.58 18.41
CA VAL A 38 -2.71 -7.85 19.09
C VAL A 38 -1.73 -8.95 18.67
N LEU A 39 -1.47 -9.10 17.38
CA LEU A 39 -0.50 -10.08 16.87
C LEU A 39 0.91 -9.81 17.42
N TYR A 40 1.32 -8.56 17.45
CA TYR A 40 2.62 -8.16 18.00
C TYR A 40 2.73 -8.51 19.49
N ASP A 41 1.69 -8.23 20.26
CA ASP A 41 1.64 -8.51 21.70
C ASP A 41 1.68 -10.03 21.98
N PHE A 42 1.16 -10.85 21.07
CA PHE A 42 1.30 -12.31 21.13
C PHE A 42 2.66 -12.84 20.67
N GLY A 43 3.58 -11.95 20.29
CA GLY A 43 4.90 -12.33 19.76
C GLY A 43 4.93 -12.70 18.29
N MET A 44 3.81 -12.57 17.59
CA MET A 44 3.69 -12.85 16.15
C MET A 44 4.10 -11.62 15.32
N LYS A 45 5.36 -11.22 15.43
CA LYS A 45 5.86 -9.97 14.83
C LYS A 45 5.77 -9.96 13.31
N VAL A 46 6.14 -11.05 12.66
CA VAL A 46 6.07 -11.16 11.20
C VAL A 46 4.62 -11.13 10.72
N GLY A 47 3.72 -11.80 11.41
CA GLY A 47 2.29 -11.74 11.14
C GLY A 47 1.71 -10.34 11.29
N SER A 48 2.13 -9.62 12.32
CA SER A 48 1.76 -8.21 12.54
C SER A 48 2.18 -7.33 11.36
N VAL A 49 3.43 -7.44 10.93
CA VAL A 49 3.96 -6.70 9.76
C VAL A 49 3.19 -7.09 8.49
N SER A 50 2.95 -8.37 8.28
CA SER A 50 2.21 -8.86 7.11
C SER A 50 0.80 -8.27 7.03
N LEU A 51 0.13 -8.16 8.18
CA LEU A 51 -1.19 -7.55 8.25
C LEU A 51 -1.15 -6.05 7.92
N LEU A 52 -0.18 -5.31 8.45
CA LEU A 52 0.03 -3.89 8.13
C LEU A 52 0.35 -3.69 6.64
N CYS A 53 1.05 -4.63 6.03
CA CYS A 53 1.42 -4.59 4.61
C CYS A 53 0.24 -4.70 3.65
N GLN A 54 -0.96 -4.98 4.13
CA GLN A 54 -2.17 -4.90 3.31
C GLN A 54 -2.52 -3.46 2.91
N ASP A 55 -2.02 -2.48 3.68
CA ASP A 55 -2.09 -1.08 3.29
C ASP A 55 -1.00 -0.78 2.25
N SER A 56 -1.40 -0.23 1.10
CA SER A 56 -0.49 0.09 -0.01
C SER A 56 0.64 1.03 0.40
N ARG A 57 0.39 1.94 1.31
CA ARG A 57 1.38 2.91 1.82
C ARG A 57 2.45 2.21 2.65
N VAL A 58 2.06 1.27 3.51
CA VAL A 58 2.98 0.45 4.29
C VAL A 58 3.80 -0.45 3.37
N PHE A 59 3.15 -1.10 2.43
CA PHE A 59 3.81 -1.97 1.44
C PHE A 59 4.90 -1.20 0.68
N GLU A 60 4.57 -0.04 0.15
CA GLU A 60 5.52 0.81 -0.57
C GLU A 60 6.70 1.26 0.31
N ALA A 61 6.42 1.68 1.54
CA ALA A 61 7.45 2.07 2.49
C ALA A 61 8.40 0.92 2.81
N MET A 62 7.89 -0.29 2.98
CA MET A 62 8.69 -1.48 3.25
C MET A 62 9.60 -1.84 2.07
N ILE A 63 9.09 -1.77 0.85
CA ILE A 63 9.90 -1.98 -0.36
C ILE A 63 11.01 -0.92 -0.46
N ASN A 64 10.68 0.35 -0.25
CA ASN A 64 11.65 1.45 -0.32
C ASN A 64 12.72 1.36 0.78
N ALA A 65 12.38 0.82 1.93
CA ALA A 65 13.31 0.61 3.04
C ALA A 65 14.24 -0.59 2.86
N GLY A 66 14.02 -1.41 1.83
CA GLY A 66 14.78 -2.64 1.61
C GLY A 66 14.34 -3.81 2.49
N THR A 67 13.17 -3.69 3.12
CA THR A 67 12.56 -4.73 3.97
C THR A 67 11.20 -5.12 3.39
N PRO A 68 11.17 -5.89 2.30
CA PRO A 68 9.91 -6.22 1.62
C PRO A 68 8.94 -6.96 2.54
N CYS A 69 7.66 -6.73 2.31
CA CYS A 69 6.60 -7.40 3.06
C CYS A 69 6.65 -8.92 2.89
N PRO A 70 6.36 -9.69 3.94
CA PRO A 70 6.28 -11.14 3.83
C PRO A 70 5.23 -11.58 2.81
N ILE A 71 5.53 -12.67 2.12
CA ILE A 71 4.60 -13.33 1.17
C ILE A 71 4.87 -14.84 1.20
N ASP A 72 3.81 -15.62 1.22
CA ASP A 72 3.86 -17.09 1.16
C ASP A 72 4.87 -17.72 2.13
N GLY A 73 4.97 -17.17 3.34
CA GLY A 73 5.91 -17.60 4.37
C GLY A 73 7.36 -17.22 4.10
N LYS A 74 7.63 -16.40 3.10
CA LYS A 74 8.97 -15.90 2.77
C LYS A 74 9.16 -14.46 3.24
N ILE A 75 10.38 -14.16 3.64
CA ILE A 75 10.82 -12.82 4.06
C ILE A 75 12.11 -12.43 3.33
N GLY A 76 12.48 -11.16 3.38
CA GLY A 76 13.73 -10.67 2.81
C GLY A 76 13.82 -10.83 1.29
N LYS A 77 14.97 -11.28 0.80
CA LYS A 77 15.23 -11.42 -0.64
C LYS A 77 14.27 -12.39 -1.34
N ASP A 78 13.86 -13.45 -0.66
CA ASP A 78 12.92 -14.43 -1.21
C ASP A 78 11.53 -13.82 -1.36
N ALA A 79 11.10 -13.01 -0.40
CA ALA A 79 9.85 -12.25 -0.52
C ALA A 79 9.92 -11.24 -1.66
N LEU A 80 11.03 -10.54 -1.82
CA LEU A 80 11.22 -9.60 -2.93
C LEU A 80 11.12 -10.29 -4.30
N ALA A 81 11.73 -11.46 -4.43
CA ALA A 81 11.66 -12.25 -5.66
C ALA A 81 10.21 -12.65 -5.99
N LEU A 82 9.43 -13.05 -4.99
CA LEU A 82 8.01 -13.38 -5.17
C LEU A 82 7.17 -12.15 -5.53
N TRP A 83 7.41 -11.00 -4.88
CA TRP A 83 6.72 -9.76 -5.23
C TRP A 83 7.08 -9.25 -6.62
N THR A 84 8.26 -9.55 -7.12
CA THR A 84 8.66 -9.28 -8.50
C THR A 84 7.94 -10.21 -9.47
N LYS A 85 7.87 -11.49 -9.14
CA LYS A 85 7.20 -12.52 -9.95
C LYS A 85 5.69 -12.30 -10.01
N TYR A 86 5.07 -12.03 -8.88
CA TYR A 86 3.62 -11.84 -8.73
C TYR A 86 3.26 -10.37 -8.52
N GLY A 87 3.84 -9.49 -9.31
CA GLY A 87 3.65 -8.05 -9.18
C GLY A 87 2.20 -7.58 -9.19
N HIS A 88 1.32 -8.31 -9.88
CA HIS A 88 -0.11 -8.01 -9.93
C HIS A 88 -0.86 -8.23 -8.60
N GLU A 89 -0.27 -8.99 -7.67
CA GLU A 89 -0.83 -9.22 -6.34
C GLU A 89 -0.42 -8.14 -5.32
N ARG A 90 0.45 -7.22 -5.72
CA ARG A 90 0.92 -6.14 -4.83
C ARG A 90 -0.23 -5.22 -4.42
N PRO A 91 -0.33 -4.85 -3.13
CA PRO A 91 -1.31 -3.87 -2.67
C PRO A 91 -1.19 -2.49 -3.33
N ASP A 92 0.02 -2.12 -3.77
CA ASP A 92 0.33 -0.85 -4.43
C ASP A 92 0.39 -0.96 -5.96
N TYR A 93 -0.20 -1.99 -6.56
CA TYR A 93 -0.03 -2.33 -7.98
C TYR A 93 -0.26 -1.15 -8.93
N GLU A 94 -1.32 -0.40 -8.74
CA GLU A 94 -1.64 0.75 -9.62
C GLU A 94 -0.54 1.83 -9.58
N THR A 95 -0.10 2.19 -8.39
CA THR A 95 0.99 3.16 -8.19
C THR A 95 2.31 2.64 -8.74
N TYR A 96 2.58 1.36 -8.53
CA TYR A 96 3.76 0.67 -9.03
C TYR A 96 3.84 0.71 -10.55
N ILE A 97 2.77 0.38 -11.26
CA ILE A 97 2.72 0.42 -12.73
C ILE A 97 2.91 1.84 -13.26
N LYS A 98 2.27 2.83 -12.65
CA LYS A 98 2.47 4.24 -13.02
C LYS A 98 3.93 4.67 -12.87
N ARG A 99 4.58 4.22 -11.82
CA ARG A 99 6.00 4.51 -11.54
C ARG A 99 6.93 3.86 -12.57
N ILE A 100 6.69 2.59 -12.91
CA ILE A 100 7.47 1.89 -13.95
C ILE A 100 7.36 2.62 -15.28
N LYS A 101 6.15 2.92 -15.74
CA LYS A 101 5.92 3.65 -17.00
C LYS A 101 6.61 5.01 -17.02
N LYS A 102 6.62 5.70 -15.87
CA LYS A 102 7.32 6.99 -15.75
C LYS A 102 8.84 6.83 -15.87
N ARG A 103 9.41 5.82 -15.19
CA ARG A 103 10.84 5.50 -15.27
C ARG A 103 11.26 5.15 -16.69
N GLU A 104 10.54 4.28 -17.37
CA GLU A 104 10.81 3.91 -18.77
C GLU A 104 10.82 5.12 -19.70
N LYS A 105 9.89 6.06 -19.52
CA LYS A 105 9.87 7.30 -20.31
C LYS A 105 11.10 8.17 -20.03
N ILE A 106 11.53 8.25 -18.79
CA ILE A 106 12.72 9.00 -18.38
C ILE A 106 13.97 8.35 -18.96
N ASP A 107 14.10 7.04 -18.84
CA ASP A 107 15.25 6.27 -19.35
C ASP A 107 15.38 6.42 -20.87
N LYS A 108 14.28 6.34 -21.60
CA LYS A 108 14.26 6.59 -23.05
C LYS A 108 14.75 7.99 -23.41
N LYS A 109 14.37 9.02 -22.61
CA LYS A 109 14.85 10.38 -22.81
C LYS A 109 16.34 10.53 -22.51
N LEU A 110 16.80 9.92 -21.42
CA LEU A 110 18.21 9.93 -21.01
C LEU A 110 19.09 9.26 -22.07
N ASN A 111 18.71 8.07 -22.53
CA ASN A 111 19.43 7.35 -23.59
C ASN A 111 19.53 8.17 -24.89
N LYS A 112 18.47 8.89 -25.24
CA LYS A 112 18.46 9.76 -26.41
C LYS A 112 19.40 10.96 -26.26
N ILE A 113 19.50 11.52 -25.05
CA ILE A 113 20.41 12.62 -24.73
C ILE A 113 21.86 12.13 -24.79
N GLU A 114 22.12 10.96 -24.24
CA GLU A 114 23.44 10.33 -24.18
C GLU A 114 23.96 9.99 -25.57
N SER A 115 23.12 9.43 -26.45
CA SER A 115 23.46 9.16 -27.84
C SER A 115 23.79 10.43 -28.61
N LYS A 116 23.04 11.51 -28.42
CA LYS A 116 23.34 12.82 -29.02
C LYS A 116 24.66 13.41 -28.52
N LYS A 117 24.98 13.23 -27.22
CA LYS A 117 26.26 13.65 -26.65
C LYS A 117 27.44 12.93 -27.30
N LEU A 118 27.33 11.63 -27.51
CA LEU A 118 28.32 10.80 -28.16
C LEU A 118 28.54 11.24 -29.62
N GLU A 119 27.49 11.53 -30.38
CA GLU A 119 27.58 12.04 -31.75
C GLU A 119 28.30 13.38 -31.82
N LEU A 120 28.11 14.26 -30.83
CA LEU A 120 28.79 15.56 -30.78
C LEU A 120 30.26 15.45 -30.40
N HIS A 121 30.70 14.39 -29.72
CA HIS A 121 32.09 14.18 -29.34
C HIS A 121 32.90 13.42 -30.40
N THR A 122 32.26 12.81 -31.38
CA THR A 122 32.89 12.07 -32.48
C THR A 122 33.09 12.92 -33.77
N LYS A 123 32.70 14.18 -33.73
CA LYS A 123 32.94 15.10 -34.86
C LYS A 123 34.21 15.93 -34.63
#